data_cd3894fd36b4d537613ea4fb1a332f1d
#
_entry.id   cd3894fd36b4d537613ea4fb1a332f1d
#
_cell.length_a   1.000
_cell.length_b   1.000
_cell.length_c   1.000
_cell.angle_alpha   90.00
_cell.angle_beta   90.00
_cell.angle_gamma   90.00
#
_symmetry.space_group_name_H-M   'P 1'
#
loop_
_entity.id
_entity.type
_entity.pdbx_description
1 polymer ?
#
loop_
_entity_poly.entity_id
_entity_poly.type
_entity_poly.pdbx_seq_one_letter_code
_entity_poly.pdbx_strand_id
1 'polypeptide(L)'
;MKKEIMLAAGVAALASCQSKANKTAEAEADSLAIAMTPITELTEVYEGTLPAADGPGIDYVLTLNAATDGVDTTYTLDMTYLDAEGQGQNKTFTSNGKQQTVHKVVNKKPVTAVKLTPKNGEAPMYFVIVNDTTLRLVNDSLQEAVSDLNYDIIKVKQ
;
A
#
# COMPACT_ATOMS: atom_id res chain seq x y z
N MET A 1 22.13 -37.26 51.33
CA MET A 1 21.48 -37.29 52.62
C MET A 1 20.03 -36.91 52.36
N LYS A 2 19.14 -37.89 52.25
CA LYS A 2 18.14 -38.25 53.27
C LYS A 2 17.24 -37.07 53.58
N LYS A 3 15.90 -37.05 53.40
CA LYS A 3 14.84 -38.10 53.68
C LYS A 3 13.56 -37.47 53.06
N GLU A 4 12.71 -38.14 52.31
CA GLU A 4 11.59 -38.96 52.77
C GLU A 4 10.71 -38.27 53.86
N ILE A 5 9.41 -38.19 53.75
CA ILE A 5 8.28 -39.13 53.78
C ILE A 5 7.06 -38.26 54.13
N MET A 6 5.84 -38.40 53.75
CA MET A 6 4.68 -39.29 53.74
C MET A 6 3.43 -38.42 53.41
N LEU A 7 2.58 -38.78 52.54
CA LEU A 7 1.42 -39.70 52.59
C LEU A 7 0.34 -39.32 53.61
N ALA A 8 -0.83 -38.95 53.16
CA ALA A 8 -2.11 -39.36 53.74
C ALA A 8 -3.26 -39.14 52.70
N ALA A 9 -3.92 -40.24 52.51
CA ALA A 9 -5.14 -40.39 51.71
C ALA A 9 -6.37 -40.01 52.56
N GLY A 10 -7.42 -39.58 51.89
CA GLY A 10 -8.75 -39.39 52.49
C GLY A 10 -9.81 -39.55 51.40
N VAL A 11 -10.52 -40.64 51.51
CA VAL A 11 -11.58 -41.12 50.60
C VAL A 11 -12.95 -40.73 51.16
N ALA A 12 -13.93 -40.76 50.23
CA ALA A 12 -15.39 -40.82 50.34
C ALA A 12 -16.16 -39.50 50.43
N ALA A 13 -17.35 -39.36 49.89
CA ALA A 13 -18.33 -40.26 49.32
C ALA A 13 -19.37 -39.44 48.53
N LEU A 14 -19.96 -40.11 47.60
CA LEU A 14 -21.20 -39.87 46.84
C LEU A 14 -22.35 -39.17 47.59
N ALA A 15 -23.01 -38.24 46.88
CA ALA A 15 -24.45 -38.14 46.92
C ALA A 15 -24.99 -37.48 45.63
N SER A 16 -25.62 -38.32 44.86
CA SER A 16 -26.55 -38.01 43.78
C SER A 16 -27.76 -37.28 44.32
N CYS A 17 -28.18 -36.21 43.62
CA CYS A 17 -29.59 -35.83 43.54
C CYS A 17 -29.87 -35.08 42.25
N GLN A 18 -30.63 -35.76 41.39
CA GLN A 18 -31.37 -35.16 40.29
C GLN A 18 -32.51 -34.30 40.83
N SER A 19 -32.67 -33.11 40.28
CA SER A 19 -33.97 -32.51 40.05
C SER A 19 -33.89 -31.34 39.11
N LYS A 20 -34.50 -31.53 37.99
CA LYS A 20 -35.23 -30.66 37.09
C LYS A 20 -35.26 -29.15 37.40
N ALA A 21 -35.08 -28.49 36.31
CA ALA A 21 -35.81 -27.30 35.83
C ALA A 21 -35.14 -25.94 35.96
N ASN A 22 -34.79 -25.49 34.81
CA ASN A 22 -35.01 -24.14 34.29
C ASN A 22 -34.11 -22.98 34.71
N LYS A 23 -33.62 -22.45 33.65
CA LYS A 23 -33.40 -21.02 33.40
C LYS A 23 -32.00 -20.47 33.62
N THR A 24 -31.32 -20.36 32.48
CA THR A 24 -30.61 -19.14 32.04
C THR A 24 -29.62 -18.52 33.01
N ALA A 25 -28.37 -18.87 32.80
CA ALA A 25 -27.28 -17.92 32.93
C ALA A 25 -26.30 -18.27 31.81
N GLU A 26 -26.48 -17.61 30.71
CA GLU A 26 -25.45 -17.41 29.69
C GLU A 26 -24.29 -16.71 30.37
N ALA A 27 -23.20 -17.41 30.55
CA ALA A 27 -21.91 -16.79 30.73
C ALA A 27 -21.59 -16.16 29.37
N GLU A 28 -21.85 -14.88 29.27
CA GLU A 28 -21.32 -14.05 28.19
C GLU A 28 -19.80 -14.10 28.26
N ALA A 29 -19.21 -15.01 27.49
CA ALA A 29 -17.87 -14.81 27.00
C ALA A 29 -17.97 -13.58 26.09
N ASP A 30 -17.68 -12.43 26.65
CA ASP A 30 -17.48 -11.19 25.94
C ASP A 30 -16.27 -11.37 25.01
N SER A 31 -16.53 -12.03 23.91
CA SER A 31 -15.69 -12.00 22.73
C SER A 31 -15.80 -10.57 22.21
N LEU A 32 -14.86 -9.73 22.62
CA LEU A 32 -14.55 -8.51 21.90
C LEU A 32 -14.17 -8.90 20.47
N ALA A 33 -15.16 -9.19 19.66
CA ALA A 33 -15.05 -9.11 18.22
C ALA A 33 -14.78 -7.64 17.95
N ILE A 34 -13.50 -7.28 17.90
CA ILE A 34 -13.07 -6.06 17.24
C ILE A 34 -13.64 -6.20 15.84
N ALA A 35 -14.72 -5.48 15.58
CA ALA A 35 -15.24 -5.31 14.24
C ALA A 35 -14.10 -4.64 13.46
N MET A 36 -13.32 -5.45 12.76
CA MET A 36 -12.44 -4.97 11.72
C MET A 36 -13.36 -4.36 10.66
N THR A 37 -13.60 -3.06 10.77
CA THR A 37 -14.13 -2.29 9.65
C THR A 37 -13.20 -2.60 8.48
N PRO A 38 -13.70 -3.07 7.35
CA PRO A 38 -12.85 -3.31 6.21
C PRO A 38 -12.17 -1.99 5.87
N ILE A 39 -10.84 -1.96 5.96
CA ILE A 39 -10.05 -0.83 5.50
C ILE A 39 -10.29 -0.80 4.00
N THR A 40 -11.09 0.15 3.55
CA THR A 40 -11.31 0.35 2.12
C THR A 40 -10.06 0.99 1.57
N GLU A 41 -9.27 0.23 0.85
CA GLU A 41 -8.14 0.78 0.09
C GLU A 41 -8.70 1.58 -1.09
N LEU A 42 -8.27 2.83 -1.19
CA LEU A 42 -8.49 3.64 -2.37
C LEU A 42 -7.33 3.38 -3.32
N THR A 43 -7.62 2.74 -4.44
CA THR A 43 -6.64 2.45 -5.48
C THR A 43 -6.89 3.38 -6.67
N GLU A 44 -5.84 4.05 -7.11
CA GLU A 44 -5.84 4.87 -8.32
C GLU A 44 -4.78 4.36 -9.28
N VAL A 45 -5.14 4.19 -10.54
CA VAL A 45 -4.22 3.74 -11.59
C VAL A 45 -4.05 4.84 -12.63
N TYR A 46 -2.80 5.12 -13.00
CA TYR A 46 -2.42 6.08 -14.03
C TYR A 46 -1.55 5.39 -15.07
N GLU A 47 -1.81 5.66 -16.34
CA GLU A 47 -1.08 5.06 -17.47
C GLU A 47 -0.64 6.12 -18.47
N GLY A 48 0.47 5.88 -19.13
CA GLY A 48 0.96 6.72 -20.21
C GLY A 48 2.31 6.30 -20.75
N THR A 49 2.58 6.62 -22.00
CA THR A 49 3.87 6.40 -22.62
C THR A 49 4.70 7.68 -22.50
N LEU A 50 5.83 7.58 -21.80
CA LEU A 50 6.77 8.66 -21.58
C LEU A 50 7.97 8.54 -22.53
N PRO A 51 8.69 9.65 -22.82
CA PRO A 51 9.85 9.61 -23.68
C PRO A 51 10.97 8.73 -23.10
N ALA A 52 11.63 7.95 -23.95
CA ALA A 52 12.86 7.26 -23.65
C ALA A 52 14.05 7.98 -24.31
N ALA A 53 15.25 7.84 -23.73
CA ALA A 53 16.47 8.32 -24.36
C ALA A 53 16.81 7.49 -25.61
N ASP A 54 16.57 6.16 -25.52
CA ASP A 54 16.75 5.21 -26.60
C ASP A 54 15.45 4.42 -26.76
N GLY A 55 14.93 4.35 -27.98
CA GLY A 55 13.71 3.62 -28.31
C GLY A 55 12.44 4.47 -28.41
N PRO A 56 11.29 3.82 -28.68
CA PRO A 56 10.03 4.51 -28.98
C PRO A 56 9.39 5.16 -27.74
N GLY A 57 9.72 4.67 -26.53
CA GLY A 57 9.16 5.20 -25.29
C GLY A 57 9.22 4.19 -24.16
N ILE A 58 8.69 4.60 -23.01
CA ILE A 58 8.52 3.77 -21.84
C ILE A 58 7.05 3.85 -21.43
N ASP A 59 6.35 2.73 -21.41
CA ASP A 59 4.99 2.66 -20.87
C ASP A 59 5.05 2.62 -19.35
N TYR A 60 4.39 3.56 -18.71
CA TYR A 60 4.24 3.68 -17.27
C TYR A 60 2.85 3.19 -16.86
N VAL A 61 2.78 2.30 -15.88
CA VAL A 61 1.56 1.94 -15.16
C VAL A 61 1.82 2.19 -13.68
N LEU A 62 1.27 3.27 -13.16
CA LEU A 62 1.42 3.68 -11.77
C LEU A 62 0.15 3.36 -10.99
N THR A 63 0.24 2.48 -10.01
CA THR A 63 -0.82 2.18 -9.04
C THR A 63 -0.50 2.86 -7.72
N LEU A 64 -1.40 3.73 -7.25
CA LEU A 64 -1.35 4.40 -5.96
C LEU A 64 -2.39 3.77 -5.03
N ASN A 65 -1.95 3.27 -3.87
CA ASN A 65 -2.83 2.70 -2.85
C ASN A 65 -2.78 3.58 -1.60
N ALA A 66 -3.94 3.98 -1.12
CA ALA A 66 -4.09 4.70 0.13
C ALA A 66 -5.12 3.98 1.00
N ALA A 67 -4.77 3.67 2.24
CA ALA A 67 -5.76 3.29 3.22
C ALA A 67 -6.65 4.48 3.55
N THR A 68 -7.91 4.24 3.90
CA THR A 68 -8.87 5.31 4.23
C THR A 68 -8.46 6.15 5.43
N ASP A 69 -7.56 5.64 6.27
CA ASP A 69 -6.95 6.37 7.39
C ASP A 69 -5.79 7.29 6.97
N GLY A 70 -5.34 7.20 5.71
CA GLY A 70 -4.26 8.00 5.16
C GLY A 70 -2.86 7.67 5.70
N VAL A 71 -2.73 6.63 6.54
CA VAL A 71 -1.45 6.27 7.19
C VAL A 71 -0.60 5.40 6.29
N ASP A 72 -1.21 4.40 5.67
CA ASP A 72 -0.51 3.48 4.78
C ASP A 72 -0.74 3.86 3.32
N THR A 73 0.23 4.58 2.77
CA THR A 73 0.25 4.98 1.37
C THR A 73 1.39 4.29 0.64
N THR A 74 1.05 3.44 -0.32
CA THR A 74 2.02 2.66 -1.09
C THR A 74 1.83 2.87 -2.58
N TYR A 75 2.84 2.51 -3.36
CA TYR A 75 2.75 2.49 -4.82
C TYR A 75 3.37 1.24 -5.41
N THR A 76 2.92 0.92 -6.62
CA THR A 76 3.59 0.04 -7.57
C THR A 76 3.69 0.78 -8.90
N LEU A 77 4.87 0.79 -9.49
CA LEU A 77 5.14 1.41 -10.79
C LEU A 77 5.80 0.39 -11.70
N ASP A 78 5.11 0.03 -12.76
CA ASP A 78 5.66 -0.77 -13.85
C ASP A 78 6.12 0.17 -14.97
N MET A 79 7.36 -0.01 -15.40
CA MET A 79 8.00 0.73 -16.48
C MET A 79 8.40 -0.26 -17.56
N THR A 80 7.67 -0.27 -18.66
CA THR A 80 7.91 -1.15 -19.80
C THR A 80 8.65 -0.38 -20.89
N TYR A 81 9.93 -0.64 -21.02
CA TYR A 81 10.78 -0.09 -22.08
C TYR A 81 10.44 -0.78 -23.40
N LEU A 82 9.97 0.00 -24.35
CA LEU A 82 9.58 -0.49 -25.65
C LEU A 82 10.82 -0.75 -26.51
N ASP A 83 10.85 -1.89 -27.19
CA ASP A 83 11.96 -2.34 -28.06
C ASP A 83 13.34 -2.42 -27.36
N ALA A 84 13.37 -2.56 -26.03
CA ALA A 84 14.60 -2.50 -25.23
C ALA A 84 15.63 -3.61 -25.56
N GLU A 85 15.17 -4.74 -26.05
CA GLU A 85 16.01 -5.88 -26.41
C GLU A 85 15.95 -6.21 -27.92
N GLY A 86 15.40 -5.28 -28.72
CA GLY A 86 15.19 -5.36 -30.16
C GLY A 86 13.74 -5.13 -30.54
N GLN A 87 13.48 -4.97 -31.83
CA GLN A 87 12.16 -4.64 -32.36
C GLN A 87 11.07 -5.60 -31.84
N GLY A 88 10.07 -5.07 -31.15
CA GLY A 88 8.97 -5.80 -30.54
C GLY A 88 9.34 -6.56 -29.25
N GLN A 89 10.56 -6.39 -28.73
CA GLN A 89 11.01 -7.00 -27.48
C GLN A 89 11.07 -5.98 -26.35
N ASN A 90 10.02 -5.95 -25.58
CA ASN A 90 9.88 -5.01 -24.46
C ASN A 90 10.50 -5.59 -23.19
N LYS A 91 10.91 -4.70 -22.27
CA LYS A 91 11.45 -5.08 -20.97
C LYS A 91 10.77 -4.27 -19.87
N THR A 92 10.16 -4.95 -18.91
CA THR A 92 9.47 -4.33 -17.79
C THR A 92 10.31 -4.36 -16.52
N PHE A 93 10.36 -3.23 -15.84
CA PHE A 93 10.92 -3.08 -14.49
C PHE A 93 9.81 -2.62 -13.56
N THR A 94 9.71 -3.26 -12.40
CA THR A 94 8.74 -2.91 -11.37
C THR A 94 9.43 -2.25 -10.19
N SER A 95 8.99 -1.05 -9.82
CA SER A 95 9.36 -0.34 -8.62
C SER A 95 8.18 -0.29 -7.64
N ASN A 96 8.43 -0.49 -6.35
CA ASN A 96 7.40 -0.38 -5.32
C ASN A 96 7.97 0.25 -4.06
N GLY A 97 7.09 0.89 -3.27
CA GLY A 97 7.53 1.59 -2.07
C GLY A 97 6.42 2.42 -1.43
N LYS A 98 6.83 3.52 -0.81
CA LYS A 98 5.93 4.48 -0.19
C LYS A 98 5.67 5.66 -1.11
N GLN A 99 4.43 6.14 -1.12
CA GLN A 99 4.08 7.41 -1.74
C GLN A 99 3.80 8.47 -0.69
N GLN A 100 4.06 9.72 -1.01
CA GLN A 100 3.76 10.88 -0.18
C GLN A 100 3.35 12.06 -1.04
N THR A 101 2.33 12.80 -0.61
CA THR A 101 2.03 14.10 -1.21
C THR A 101 3.01 15.14 -0.67
N VAL A 102 3.65 15.88 -1.56
CA VAL A 102 4.60 16.94 -1.22
C VAL A 102 4.14 18.27 -1.82
N HIS A 103 4.40 19.35 -1.09
CA HIS A 103 4.08 20.71 -1.52
C HIS A 103 5.34 21.55 -1.58
N LYS A 104 5.54 22.28 -2.66
CA LYS A 104 6.71 23.16 -2.87
C LYS A 104 6.32 24.41 -3.65
N VAL A 105 7.05 25.48 -3.46
CA VAL A 105 6.92 26.68 -4.31
C VAL A 105 7.97 26.62 -5.41
N VAL A 106 7.53 26.54 -6.66
CA VAL A 106 8.38 26.52 -7.85
C VAL A 106 8.05 27.74 -8.69
N ASN A 107 9.04 28.55 -9.03
CA ASN A 107 8.84 29.80 -9.81
C ASN A 107 7.70 30.69 -9.24
N LYS A 108 7.66 30.85 -7.90
CA LYS A 108 6.65 31.63 -7.15
C LYS A 108 5.21 31.08 -7.27
N LYS A 109 5.02 29.85 -7.73
CA LYS A 109 3.73 29.17 -7.78
C LYS A 109 3.74 27.97 -6.85
N PRO A 110 2.66 27.72 -6.09
CA PRO A 110 2.53 26.49 -5.31
C PRO A 110 2.36 25.30 -6.27
N VAL A 111 3.12 24.26 -6.01
CA VAL A 111 3.08 23.00 -6.78
C VAL A 111 2.85 21.86 -5.78
N THR A 112 1.92 20.97 -6.11
CA THR A 112 1.65 19.75 -5.37
C THR A 112 2.10 18.57 -6.22
N ALA A 113 2.82 17.62 -5.61
CA ALA A 113 3.32 16.45 -6.31
C ALA A 113 3.20 15.18 -5.44
N VAL A 114 3.14 14.04 -6.11
CA VAL A 114 3.31 12.72 -5.52
C VAL A 114 4.79 12.37 -5.58
N LYS A 115 5.39 12.10 -4.43
CA LYS A 115 6.74 11.56 -4.30
C LYS A 115 6.66 10.05 -4.12
N LEU A 116 7.32 9.29 -4.97
CA LEU A 116 7.47 7.86 -4.90
C LEU A 116 8.86 7.53 -4.34
N THR A 117 8.91 6.85 -3.20
CA THR A 117 10.17 6.46 -2.55
C THR A 117 10.31 4.93 -2.63
N PRO A 118 11.22 4.43 -3.50
CA PRO A 118 11.44 3.00 -3.69
C PRO A 118 11.96 2.29 -2.43
N LYS A 119 11.54 1.05 -2.21
CA LYS A 119 12.03 0.21 -1.08
C LYS A 119 13.49 -0.22 -1.26
N ASN A 120 13.97 -0.31 -2.48
CA ASN A 120 15.32 -0.77 -2.83
C ASN A 120 16.43 0.29 -2.64
N GLY A 121 16.06 1.51 -2.19
CA GLY A 121 17.00 2.60 -1.96
C GLY A 121 17.39 3.38 -3.22
N GLU A 122 16.74 3.15 -4.35
CA GLU A 122 16.88 3.99 -5.54
C GLU A 122 16.37 5.41 -5.30
N ALA A 123 16.74 6.34 -6.19
CA ALA A 123 16.32 7.73 -6.10
C ALA A 123 14.78 7.86 -6.20
N PRO A 124 14.16 8.74 -5.41
CA PRO A 124 12.73 9.00 -5.52
C PRO A 124 12.34 9.57 -6.88
N MET A 125 11.13 9.21 -7.32
CA MET A 125 10.49 9.81 -8.50
C MET A 125 9.40 10.79 -8.06
N TYR A 126 9.14 11.81 -8.88
CA TYR A 126 8.19 12.86 -8.56
C TYR A 126 7.23 13.09 -9.71
N PHE A 127 5.94 13.15 -9.39
CA PHE A 127 4.87 13.46 -10.35
C PHE A 127 4.06 14.65 -9.85
N VAL A 128 4.07 15.74 -10.58
CA VAL A 128 3.21 16.90 -10.26
C VAL A 128 1.76 16.54 -10.58
N ILE A 129 0.86 16.90 -9.66
CA ILE A 129 -0.58 16.79 -9.85
C ILE A 129 -1.01 17.98 -10.74
N VAL A 130 -1.23 17.69 -12.02
CA VAL A 130 -1.67 18.71 -12.99
C VAL A 130 -3.16 19.00 -12.81
N ASN A 131 -3.96 17.95 -12.62
CA ASN A 131 -5.39 17.98 -12.31
C ASN A 131 -5.82 16.61 -11.72
N ASP A 132 -7.12 16.42 -11.50
CA ASP A 132 -7.69 15.22 -10.87
C ASP A 132 -7.43 13.91 -11.63
N THR A 133 -7.01 14.00 -12.90
CA THR A 133 -6.81 12.83 -13.76
C THR A 133 -5.42 12.77 -14.38
N THR A 134 -4.55 13.74 -14.12
CA THR A 134 -3.26 13.85 -14.81
C THR A 134 -2.13 14.06 -13.83
N LEU A 135 -1.12 13.19 -13.92
CA LEU A 135 0.15 13.31 -13.23
C LEU A 135 1.25 13.54 -14.26
N ARG A 136 2.18 14.48 -13.99
CA ARG A 136 3.32 14.79 -14.85
C ARG A 136 4.63 14.45 -14.18
N LEU A 137 5.46 13.65 -14.83
CA LEU A 137 6.80 13.33 -14.38
C LEU A 137 7.68 14.61 -14.38
N VAL A 138 8.37 14.85 -13.27
CA VAL A 138 9.23 16.01 -13.05
C VAL A 138 10.53 15.63 -12.35
N ASN A 139 11.49 16.56 -12.28
CA ASN A 139 12.72 16.37 -11.52
C ASN A 139 12.48 16.52 -9.98
N ASP A 140 13.53 16.31 -9.19
CA ASP A 140 13.52 16.42 -7.70
C ASP A 140 13.23 17.85 -7.20
N SER A 141 13.43 18.83 -8.03
CA SER A 141 13.08 20.23 -7.77
C SER A 141 11.64 20.58 -8.15
N LEU A 142 10.85 19.60 -8.60
CA LEU A 142 9.49 19.70 -9.13
C LEU A 142 9.40 20.59 -10.37
N GLN A 143 10.46 20.63 -11.14
CA GLN A 143 10.49 21.35 -12.41
C GLN A 143 10.18 20.41 -13.56
N GLU A 144 9.36 20.87 -14.48
CA GLU A 144 9.02 20.16 -15.71
C GLU A 144 10.22 20.12 -16.67
N ALA A 145 10.27 19.09 -17.50
CA ALA A 145 11.23 19.03 -18.60
C ALA A 145 10.97 20.18 -19.60
N VAL A 146 12.04 20.80 -20.08
CA VAL A 146 11.97 21.77 -21.17
C VAL A 146 11.99 21.02 -22.48
N SER A 147 10.82 20.53 -22.92
CA SER A 147 10.66 19.68 -24.09
C SER A 147 9.21 19.72 -24.56
N ASP A 148 8.98 19.48 -25.87
CA ASP A 148 7.65 19.32 -26.46
C ASP A 148 7.13 17.87 -26.35
N LEU A 149 7.87 16.98 -25.67
CA LEU A 149 7.49 15.58 -25.48
C LEU A 149 6.47 15.44 -24.35
N ASN A 150 5.69 14.34 -24.41
CA ASN A 150 4.70 14.04 -23.38
C ASN A 150 5.35 13.42 -22.13
N TYR A 151 5.15 14.01 -20.96
CA TYR A 151 5.55 13.51 -19.67
C TYR A 151 4.35 13.20 -18.74
N ASP A 152 3.14 13.18 -19.30
CA ASP A 152 1.91 12.96 -18.56
C ASP A 152 1.48 11.50 -18.58
N ILE A 153 1.00 11.05 -17.43
CA ILE A 153 0.27 9.80 -17.26
C ILE A 153 -1.16 10.15 -16.80
N ILE A 154 -2.13 9.41 -17.30
CA ILE A 154 -3.56 9.72 -17.15
C ILE A 154 -4.23 8.66 -16.30
N LYS A 155 -5.12 9.09 -15.40
CA LYS A 155 -5.91 8.20 -14.55
C LYS A 155 -6.84 7.33 -15.38
N VAL A 156 -6.72 6.03 -15.19
CA VAL A 156 -7.62 5.04 -15.79
C VAL A 156 -8.90 4.97 -14.96
N LYS A 157 -10.03 5.01 -15.61
CA LYS A 157 -11.32 4.78 -14.93
C LYS A 157 -11.42 3.30 -14.57
N GLN A 158 -11.51 3.03 -13.29
CA GLN A 158 -11.89 1.72 -12.77
C GLN A 158 -13.40 1.55 -12.75
#